data_84be6f06d8ce5d3d8d9e8edf4e278cf1
#
_entry.id   84be6f06d8ce5d3d8d9e8edf4e278cf1
#
_cell.length_a   1.000
_cell.length_b   1.000
_cell.length_c   1.000
_cell.angle_alpha   90.00
_cell.angle_beta   90.00
_cell.angle_gamma   90.00
#
_symmetry.space_group_name_H-M   'P 1'
#
loop_
_entity.id
_entity.type
_entity.pdbx_description
1 polymer ?
#
loop_
_entity_poly.entity_id
_entity_poly.type
_entity_poly.pdbx_seq_one_letter_code
_entity_poly.pdbx_strand_id
1 'polypeptide(L)'
;DEEGYIKMYPTSNNTTIGGFSAQEWSGTGFALKNGYIVTNYHVVENARNITVQGIKGSFSTEYKATVVATDKFNDLALIKISDSRFSGFGTIPYRIKTSTSEVGEEVFVLGYPLTSTMGDEIKLTTGVVSSKTGFQGDVSLYQISAPIQPGNSGGPLVNIYGEVIGIN
;
A
#
# COMPACT_ATOMS: atom_id res chain seq x y z
N ASP A 1 10.81 7.44 9.43
CA ASP A 1 11.41 7.65 8.11
C ASP A 1 10.38 7.30 7.04
N GLU A 2 9.94 8.27 6.24
CA GLU A 2 8.84 8.10 5.26
C GLU A 2 9.32 7.47 3.94
N GLU A 3 10.61 7.20 3.84
CA GLU A 3 11.19 6.59 2.64
C GLU A 3 10.64 5.17 2.40
N GLY A 4 10.24 4.91 1.17
CA GLY A 4 9.72 3.59 0.76
C GLY A 4 8.20 3.41 0.88
N TYR A 5 7.47 4.33 1.50
CA TYR A 5 6.01 4.30 1.55
C TYR A 5 5.43 5.19 0.45
N ILE A 6 4.49 4.66 -0.29
CA ILE A 6 4.02 5.24 -1.54
C ILE A 6 2.51 5.47 -1.45
N LYS A 7 2.11 6.70 -1.78
CA LYS A 7 0.70 7.05 -1.96
C LYS A 7 0.31 6.78 -3.41
N MET A 8 -0.85 6.20 -3.60
CA MET A 8 -1.34 5.76 -4.90
C MET A 8 -2.65 6.45 -5.26
N TYR A 9 -2.81 6.77 -6.53
CA TYR A 9 -4.00 7.37 -7.12
C TYR A 9 -4.41 6.58 -8.36
N PRO A 10 -5.18 5.50 -8.20
CA PRO A 10 -5.81 4.84 -9.31
C PRO A 10 -6.97 5.67 -9.86
N THR A 11 -7.18 5.63 -11.16
CA THR A 11 -8.32 6.28 -11.82
C THR A 11 -9.01 5.33 -12.79
N SER A 12 -10.33 5.39 -12.86
CA SER A 12 -11.12 4.72 -13.89
C SER A 12 -11.96 5.74 -14.65
N ASN A 13 -12.06 5.58 -15.96
CA ASN A 13 -13.01 6.36 -16.76
C ASN A 13 -14.32 5.57 -16.84
N ASN A 14 -15.34 5.97 -16.12
CA ASN A 14 -16.70 5.50 -16.37
C ASN A 14 -17.30 6.36 -17.50
N THR A 15 -17.49 5.74 -18.68
CA THR A 15 -18.21 6.38 -19.79
C THR A 15 -19.69 6.28 -19.49
N THR A 16 -20.28 7.28 -18.88
CA THR A 16 -21.74 7.46 -18.89
C THR A 16 -22.07 8.27 -20.14
N ILE A 17 -23.08 7.84 -20.91
CA ILE A 17 -23.55 8.59 -22.07
C ILE A 17 -24.03 9.96 -21.57
N GLY A 18 -23.23 11.00 -21.79
CA GLY A 18 -23.53 12.38 -21.41
C GLY A 18 -22.56 13.10 -20.49
N GLY A 19 -21.49 12.46 -20.00
CA GLY A 19 -20.45 13.10 -19.18
C GLY A 19 -19.33 12.13 -18.81
N PHE A 20 -18.09 12.55 -18.99
CA PHE A 20 -16.92 11.80 -18.51
C PHE A 20 -16.74 12.14 -17.02
N SER A 21 -17.04 11.22 -16.12
CA SER A 21 -16.58 11.30 -14.75
C SER A 21 -15.43 10.30 -14.56
N ALA A 22 -14.23 10.78 -14.31
CA ALA A 22 -13.16 9.95 -13.78
C ALA A 22 -13.49 9.70 -12.30
N GLN A 23 -13.61 8.44 -11.92
CA GLN A 23 -13.65 8.10 -10.50
C GLN A 23 -12.22 7.91 -10.02
N GLU A 24 -11.82 8.70 -9.05
CA GLU A 24 -10.52 8.63 -8.39
C GLU A 24 -10.71 8.05 -7.00
N TRP A 25 -9.78 7.21 -6.60
CA TRP A 25 -9.66 6.75 -5.21
C TRP A 25 -8.19 6.73 -4.81
N SER A 26 -7.90 6.50 -3.56
CA SER A 26 -6.54 6.48 -3.06
C SER A 26 -6.25 5.23 -2.27
N GLY A 27 -4.99 4.86 -2.21
CA GLY A 27 -4.47 3.76 -1.43
C GLY A 27 -3.01 3.98 -1.11
N THR A 28 -2.44 3.02 -0.45
CA THR A 28 -1.03 2.99 -0.05
C THR A 28 -0.33 1.84 -0.73
N GLY A 29 0.97 1.94 -0.88
CA GLY A 29 1.85 0.86 -1.28
C GLY A 29 3.21 1.03 -0.61
N PHE A 30 4.06 0.03 -0.74
CA PHE A 30 5.44 0.11 -0.26
C PHE A 30 6.42 -0.38 -1.31
N ALA A 31 7.57 0.27 -1.35
CA ALA A 31 8.57 0.06 -2.38
C ALA A 31 9.29 -1.28 -2.20
N LEU A 32 9.54 -1.94 -3.31
CA LEU A 32 10.56 -2.96 -3.47
C LEU A 32 11.69 -2.41 -4.35
N LYS A 33 12.73 -3.20 -4.54
CA LYS A 33 13.84 -2.82 -5.43
C LYS A 33 13.37 -2.67 -6.89
N ASN A 34 14.12 -1.92 -7.69
CA ASN A 34 13.94 -1.80 -9.15
C ASN A 34 12.61 -1.19 -9.61
N GLY A 35 12.05 -0.29 -8.82
CA GLY A 35 10.82 0.42 -9.20
C GLY A 35 9.53 -0.36 -8.96
N TYR A 36 9.60 -1.51 -8.29
CA TYR A 36 8.42 -2.28 -7.93
C TYR A 36 7.80 -1.78 -6.63
N ILE A 37 6.47 -1.84 -6.55
CA ILE A 37 5.66 -1.44 -5.40
C ILE A 37 4.64 -2.55 -5.14
N VAL A 38 4.51 -2.95 -3.88
CA VAL A 38 3.44 -3.86 -3.43
C VAL A 38 2.27 -3.05 -2.92
N THR A 39 1.06 -3.50 -3.23
CA THR A 39 -0.21 -2.94 -2.74
C THR A 39 -1.27 -4.04 -2.73
N ASN A 40 -2.50 -3.73 -2.29
CA ASN A 40 -3.62 -4.67 -2.44
C ASN A 40 -4.15 -4.71 -3.87
N TYR A 41 -4.71 -5.85 -4.25
CA TYR A 41 -5.39 -6.01 -5.52
C TYR A 41 -6.59 -5.07 -5.65
N HIS A 42 -7.44 -4.97 -4.62
CA HIS A 42 -8.62 -4.11 -4.66
C HIS A 42 -8.29 -2.62 -4.84
N VAL A 43 -7.07 -2.18 -4.48
CA VAL A 43 -6.61 -0.80 -4.71
C VAL A 43 -6.40 -0.51 -6.19
N VAL A 44 -6.00 -1.50 -6.98
CA VAL A 44 -5.69 -1.33 -8.40
C VAL A 44 -6.72 -2.00 -9.32
N GLU A 45 -7.70 -2.70 -8.76
CA GLU A 45 -8.76 -3.36 -9.53
C GLU A 45 -9.52 -2.33 -10.37
N ASN A 46 -9.70 -2.63 -11.65
CA ASN A 46 -10.37 -1.76 -12.63
C ASN A 46 -9.69 -0.40 -12.89
N ALA A 47 -8.50 -0.16 -12.35
CA ALA A 47 -7.74 1.04 -12.66
C ALA A 47 -7.22 1.01 -14.10
N ARG A 48 -7.47 2.07 -14.86
CA ARG A 48 -6.90 2.28 -16.20
C ARG A 48 -5.57 3.02 -16.12
N ASN A 49 -5.48 3.96 -15.19
CA ASN A 49 -4.25 4.70 -14.95
C ASN A 49 -3.94 4.64 -13.45
N ILE A 50 -2.67 4.55 -13.13
CA ILE A 50 -2.17 4.58 -11.76
C ILE A 50 -1.07 5.63 -11.72
N THR A 51 -1.19 6.58 -10.81
CA THR A 51 -0.11 7.49 -10.45
C THR A 51 0.30 7.26 -9.01
N VAL A 52 1.56 7.49 -8.72
CA VAL A 52 2.14 7.31 -7.38
C VAL A 52 2.91 8.56 -6.98
N GLN A 53 2.84 8.90 -5.70
CA GLN A 53 3.54 10.01 -5.05
C GLN A 53 4.22 9.54 -3.77
N GLY A 54 4.95 10.41 -3.12
CA GLY A 54 5.61 10.11 -1.84
C GLY A 54 6.98 9.42 -2.01
N ILE A 55 7.48 9.30 -3.22
CA ILE A 55 8.81 8.72 -3.46
C ILE A 55 9.87 9.60 -2.80
N LYS A 56 10.66 9.00 -1.91
CA LYS A 56 11.64 9.70 -1.07
C LYS A 56 11.01 10.85 -0.26
N GLY A 57 9.77 10.65 0.20
CA GLY A 57 9.01 11.67 0.94
C GLY A 57 8.53 12.86 0.10
N SER A 58 8.68 12.83 -1.23
CA SER A 58 8.27 13.94 -2.10
C SER A 58 6.89 13.70 -2.71
N PHE A 59 5.96 14.62 -2.47
CA PHE A 59 4.61 14.66 -3.06
C PHE A 59 4.51 15.64 -4.23
N SER A 60 5.59 16.33 -4.57
CA SER A 60 5.60 17.31 -5.66
C SER A 60 5.59 16.66 -7.05
N THR A 61 5.90 15.39 -7.16
CA THR A 61 5.99 14.68 -8.43
C THR A 61 5.11 13.43 -8.42
N GLU A 62 4.27 13.33 -9.41
CA GLU A 62 3.50 12.12 -9.72
C GLU A 62 4.24 11.29 -10.76
N TYR A 63 4.33 9.99 -10.51
CA TYR A 63 4.93 9.03 -11.43
C TYR A 63 3.88 8.07 -11.94
N LYS A 64 3.91 7.77 -13.23
CA LYS A 64 3.06 6.74 -13.82
C LYS A 64 3.53 5.36 -13.40
N ALA A 65 2.58 4.49 -13.09
CA ALA A 65 2.84 3.09 -12.79
C ALA A 65 1.88 2.17 -13.55
N THR A 66 2.29 0.91 -13.71
CA THR A 66 1.50 -0.13 -14.36
C THR A 66 1.42 -1.37 -13.48
N VAL A 67 0.30 -2.07 -13.54
CA VAL A 67 0.14 -3.37 -12.88
C VAL A 67 0.99 -4.41 -13.60
N VAL A 68 1.80 -5.14 -12.86
CA VAL A 68 2.70 -6.19 -13.38
C VAL A 68 2.18 -7.58 -13.07
N ALA A 69 1.67 -7.77 -11.85
CA ALA A 69 1.12 -9.04 -11.41
C ALA A 69 0.03 -8.79 -10.36
N THR A 70 -0.91 -9.72 -10.27
CA THR A 70 -1.97 -9.69 -9.27
C THR A 70 -2.21 -11.08 -8.73
N ASP A 71 -2.52 -11.14 -7.44
CA ASP A 71 -3.09 -12.30 -6.76
C ASP A 71 -4.42 -11.86 -6.14
N LYS A 72 -5.49 -12.13 -6.86
CA LYS A 72 -6.83 -11.73 -6.46
C LYS A 72 -7.30 -12.49 -5.21
N PHE A 73 -6.86 -13.72 -5.03
CA PHE A 73 -7.25 -14.55 -3.91
C PHE A 73 -6.68 -14.03 -2.58
N ASN A 74 -5.40 -13.62 -2.59
CA ASN A 74 -4.73 -13.06 -1.43
C ASN A 74 -4.78 -11.53 -1.38
N ASP A 75 -5.57 -10.90 -2.27
CA ASP A 75 -5.71 -9.44 -2.39
C ASP A 75 -4.36 -8.71 -2.52
N LEU A 76 -3.46 -9.22 -3.35
CA LEU A 76 -2.14 -8.65 -3.59
C LEU A 76 -1.99 -8.15 -5.02
N ALA A 77 -1.25 -7.08 -5.19
CA ALA A 77 -0.83 -6.58 -6.49
C ALA A 77 0.62 -6.11 -6.45
N LEU A 78 1.31 -6.32 -7.56
CA LEU A 78 2.62 -5.77 -7.84
C LEU A 78 2.48 -4.78 -8.98
N ILE A 79 2.87 -3.55 -8.73
CA ILE A 79 2.94 -2.50 -9.74
C ILE A 79 4.38 -2.09 -9.96
N LYS A 80 4.66 -1.49 -11.11
CA LYS A 80 5.99 -0.98 -11.46
C LYS A 80 5.87 0.43 -11.99
N ILE A 81 6.78 1.30 -11.55
CA ILE A 81 6.89 2.64 -12.11
C ILE A 81 7.36 2.54 -13.55
N SER A 82 6.56 3.10 -14.47
CA SER A 82 6.79 3.14 -15.91
C SER A 82 7.19 4.53 -16.43
N ASP A 83 7.38 5.47 -15.53
CA ASP A 83 7.71 6.86 -15.83
C ASP A 83 9.22 7.02 -16.06
N SER A 84 9.61 7.62 -17.18
CA SER A 84 11.02 7.81 -17.54
C SER A 84 11.77 8.79 -16.61
N ARG A 85 11.05 9.61 -15.84
CA ARG A 85 11.63 10.53 -14.86
C ARG A 85 12.04 9.84 -13.56
N PHE A 86 11.63 8.58 -13.37
CA PHE A 86 11.93 7.84 -12.16
C PHE A 86 13.40 7.40 -12.12
N SER A 87 14.12 7.82 -11.08
CA SER A 87 15.54 7.53 -10.88
C SER A 87 15.83 6.52 -9.76
N GLY A 88 14.79 5.87 -9.22
CA GLY A 88 14.90 4.90 -8.14
C GLY A 88 14.32 5.40 -6.81
N PHE A 89 14.07 4.47 -5.89
CA PHE A 89 13.52 4.77 -4.56
C PHE A 89 14.59 5.27 -3.56
N GLY A 90 15.87 5.13 -3.88
CA GLY A 90 16.93 5.32 -2.90
C GLY A 90 17.09 4.09 -1.99
N THR A 91 17.49 4.32 -0.74
CA THR A 91 17.59 3.25 0.25
C THR A 91 16.21 2.85 0.75
N ILE A 92 15.90 1.56 0.71
CA ILE A 92 14.67 1.02 1.29
C ILE A 92 14.96 0.68 2.75
N PRO A 93 14.29 1.32 3.74
CA PRO A 93 14.70 1.25 5.14
C PRO A 93 14.19 0.01 5.88
N TYR A 94 13.48 -0.88 5.21
CA TYR A 94 12.88 -2.08 5.79
C TYR A 94 13.29 -3.34 5.03
N ARG A 95 13.02 -4.47 5.63
CA ARG A 95 13.12 -5.80 5.02
C ARG A 95 11.83 -6.57 5.19
N ILE A 96 11.58 -7.53 4.33
CA ILE A 96 10.42 -8.42 4.45
C ILE A 96 10.81 -9.59 5.37
N LYS A 97 10.01 -9.82 6.41
CA LYS A 97 10.16 -10.97 7.29
C LYS A 97 9.63 -12.22 6.56
N THR A 98 10.42 -13.28 6.56
CA THR A 98 10.07 -14.54 5.87
C THR A 98 9.51 -15.63 6.80
N SER A 99 9.54 -15.37 8.11
CA SER A 99 8.91 -16.24 9.11
C SER A 99 7.62 -15.61 9.63
N THR A 100 6.71 -16.44 10.12
CA THR A 100 5.47 -15.96 10.75
C THR A 100 5.75 -15.15 12.01
N SER A 101 4.91 -14.16 12.27
CA SER A 101 4.93 -13.38 13.51
C SER A 101 4.15 -14.08 14.62
N GLU A 102 4.51 -13.81 15.87
CA GLU A 102 3.87 -14.41 17.02
C GLU A 102 2.72 -13.54 17.54
N VAL A 103 1.73 -14.21 18.17
CA VAL A 103 0.65 -13.50 18.87
C VAL A 103 1.26 -12.64 20.00
N GLY A 104 0.80 -11.39 20.12
CA GLY A 104 1.35 -10.42 21.04
C GLY A 104 2.53 -9.61 20.49
N GLU A 105 3.04 -9.93 19.30
CA GLU A 105 4.08 -9.11 18.63
C GLU A 105 3.51 -7.72 18.31
N GLU A 106 4.22 -6.68 18.73
CA GLU A 106 3.85 -5.29 18.48
C GLU A 106 3.96 -4.96 17.00
N VAL A 107 2.95 -4.28 16.47
CA VAL A 107 2.87 -3.96 15.05
C VAL A 107 2.45 -2.51 14.81
N PHE A 108 2.87 -1.99 13.68
CA PHE A 108 2.57 -0.66 13.17
C PHE A 108 1.94 -0.78 11.79
N VAL A 109 0.80 -0.15 11.62
CA VAL A 109 0.15 0.04 10.32
C VAL A 109 0.55 1.41 9.81
N LEU A 110 1.07 1.47 8.60
CA LEU A 110 1.50 2.70 7.96
C LEU A 110 0.70 2.92 6.67
N GLY A 111 0.25 4.15 6.44
CA GLY A 111 -0.49 4.47 5.23
C GLY A 111 -0.86 5.93 5.09
N TYR A 112 -1.52 6.23 3.99
CA TYR A 112 -2.02 7.57 3.63
C TYR A 112 -3.56 7.57 3.60
N PRO A 113 -4.22 7.61 4.77
CA PRO A 113 -5.67 7.61 4.81
C PRO A 113 -6.24 8.92 4.28
N LEU A 114 -7.32 8.82 3.51
CA LEU A 114 -8.23 9.88 3.04
C LEU A 114 -7.67 11.31 3.07
N THR A 115 -6.89 11.65 2.06
CA THR A 115 -6.12 12.90 1.98
C THR A 115 -6.94 14.17 1.88
N SER A 116 -8.17 14.11 1.39
CA SER A 116 -9.05 15.29 1.32
C SER A 116 -9.37 15.90 2.69
N THR A 117 -9.20 15.12 3.76
CA THR A 117 -9.51 15.55 5.13
C THR A 117 -8.33 15.48 6.11
N MET A 118 -7.29 14.68 5.82
CA MET A 118 -6.22 14.38 6.77
C MET A 118 -4.81 14.79 6.29
N GLY A 119 -4.70 15.44 5.13
CA GLY A 119 -3.43 15.91 4.57
C GLY A 119 -2.58 14.81 3.95
N ASP A 120 -1.38 15.18 3.46
CA ASP A 120 -0.46 14.30 2.72
C ASP A 120 0.57 13.59 3.62
N GLU A 121 0.41 13.67 4.94
CA GLU A 121 1.31 13.01 5.89
C GLU A 121 0.94 11.54 6.06
N ILE A 122 1.97 10.69 6.15
CA ILE A 122 1.79 9.29 6.52
C ILE A 122 1.20 9.19 7.93
N LYS A 123 0.25 8.31 8.10
CA LYS A 123 -0.35 8.01 9.41
C LYS A 123 0.15 6.66 9.90
N LEU A 124 0.35 6.61 11.21
CA LEU A 124 0.79 5.42 11.91
C LEU A 124 -0.27 5.06 12.95
N THR A 125 -0.71 3.81 12.94
CA THR A 125 -1.50 3.23 14.03
C THR A 125 -0.76 2.03 14.61
N THR A 126 -0.96 1.76 15.90
CA THR A 126 -0.24 0.72 16.63
C THR A 126 -1.21 -0.33 17.17
N GLY A 127 -0.72 -1.52 17.31
CA GLY A 127 -1.43 -2.63 17.91
C GLY A 127 -0.54 -3.85 18.08
N VAL A 128 -1.16 -5.01 18.20
CA VAL A 128 -0.47 -6.28 18.31
C VAL A 128 -1.07 -7.30 17.35
N VAL A 129 -0.32 -8.33 17.01
CA VAL A 129 -0.86 -9.53 16.38
C VAL A 129 -1.76 -10.23 17.39
N SER A 130 -3.07 -10.25 17.11
CA SER A 130 -4.07 -10.87 17.99
C SER A 130 -4.29 -12.35 17.66
N SER A 131 -4.11 -12.74 16.39
CA SER A 131 -4.19 -14.12 15.93
C SER A 131 -3.31 -14.33 14.69
N LYS A 132 -2.77 -15.54 14.55
CA LYS A 132 -2.03 -15.98 13.35
C LYS A 132 -2.94 -16.47 12.24
N THR A 133 -4.24 -16.46 12.45
CA THR A 133 -5.25 -16.84 11.47
C THR A 133 -6.34 -15.79 11.40
N GLY A 134 -6.84 -15.55 10.20
CA GLY A 134 -7.97 -14.65 9.95
C GLY A 134 -9.32 -15.35 10.11
N PHE A 135 -10.31 -14.82 9.39
CA PHE A 135 -11.68 -15.33 9.41
C PHE A 135 -11.72 -16.81 8.97
N GLN A 136 -12.47 -17.65 9.70
CA GLN A 136 -12.60 -19.08 9.48
C GLN A 136 -11.26 -19.86 9.48
N GLY A 137 -10.23 -19.35 10.17
CA GLY A 137 -8.95 -20.03 10.28
C GLY A 137 -8.01 -19.84 9.09
N ASP A 138 -8.24 -18.82 8.26
CA ASP A 138 -7.37 -18.50 7.14
C ASP A 138 -5.96 -18.16 7.61
N VAL A 139 -5.00 -19.02 7.25
CA VAL A 139 -3.59 -18.90 7.64
C VAL A 139 -2.81 -17.85 6.84
N SER A 140 -3.40 -17.30 5.77
CA SER A 140 -2.81 -16.21 5.00
C SER A 140 -3.05 -14.85 5.63
N LEU A 141 -3.90 -14.77 6.67
CA LEU A 141 -4.32 -13.54 7.31
C LEU A 141 -3.92 -13.50 8.77
N TYR A 142 -3.40 -12.37 9.22
CA TYR A 142 -3.30 -12.04 10.65
C TYR A 142 -4.55 -11.29 11.11
N GLN A 143 -4.96 -11.53 12.36
CA GLN A 143 -5.79 -10.56 13.07
C GLN A 143 -4.89 -9.63 13.86
N ILE A 144 -5.15 -8.34 13.78
CA ILE A 144 -4.40 -7.31 14.52
C ILE A 144 -5.37 -6.40 15.29
N SER A 145 -4.88 -5.81 16.36
CA SER A 145 -5.65 -4.84 17.15
C SER A 145 -5.45 -3.39 16.69
N ALA A 146 -4.51 -3.13 15.79
CA ALA A 146 -4.28 -1.80 15.25
C ALA A 146 -5.50 -1.33 14.44
N PRO A 147 -5.98 -0.08 14.65
CA PRO A 147 -7.04 0.48 13.82
C PRO A 147 -6.61 0.62 12.37
N ILE A 148 -7.45 0.12 11.45
CA ILE A 148 -7.27 0.30 10.01
C ILE A 148 -8.32 1.29 9.52
N GLN A 149 -7.91 2.25 8.70
CA GLN A 149 -8.76 3.27 8.11
C GLN A 149 -8.72 3.20 6.59
N PRO A 150 -9.78 3.65 5.89
CA PRO A 150 -9.76 3.79 4.43
C PRO A 150 -8.55 4.60 3.97
N GLY A 151 -7.84 4.10 2.94
CA GLY A 151 -6.59 4.67 2.44
C GLY A 151 -5.33 3.98 3.00
N ASN A 152 -5.40 3.26 4.12
CA ASN A 152 -4.31 2.41 4.58
C ASN A 152 -4.14 1.15 3.73
N SER A 153 -5.19 0.75 2.99
CA SER A 153 -5.16 -0.41 2.08
C SER A 153 -3.92 -0.41 1.19
N GLY A 154 -3.20 -1.51 1.20
CA GLY A 154 -1.94 -1.70 0.49
C GLY A 154 -0.71 -1.22 1.24
N GLY A 155 -0.89 -0.59 2.39
CA GLY A 155 0.21 -0.20 3.26
C GLY A 155 0.84 -1.37 4.02
N PRO A 156 2.10 -1.26 4.43
CA PRO A 156 2.77 -2.33 5.13
C PRO A 156 2.32 -2.42 6.59
N LEU A 157 2.25 -3.65 7.06
CA LEU A 157 2.24 -4.00 8.47
C LEU A 157 3.69 -4.26 8.90
N VAL A 158 4.19 -3.52 9.85
CA VAL A 158 5.62 -3.52 10.24
C VAL A 158 5.75 -3.88 11.71
N ASN A 159 6.76 -4.65 12.09
CA ASN A 159 7.08 -4.95 13.48
C ASN A 159 8.09 -3.93 14.08
N ILE A 160 8.37 -4.06 15.37
CA ILE A 160 9.32 -3.17 16.08
C ILE A 160 10.76 -3.22 15.55
N TYR A 161 11.11 -4.23 14.76
CA TYR A 161 12.43 -4.39 14.15
C TYR A 161 12.53 -3.76 12.75
N GLY A 162 11.47 -3.09 12.29
CA GLY A 162 11.40 -2.52 10.94
C GLY A 162 11.24 -3.57 9.85
N GLU A 163 10.66 -4.72 10.16
CA GLU A 163 10.39 -5.76 9.18
C GLU A 163 8.93 -5.69 8.73
N VAL A 164 8.71 -5.73 7.44
CA VAL A 164 7.37 -5.88 6.87
C VAL A 164 6.93 -7.32 7.07
N ILE A 165 5.84 -7.50 7.82
CA ILE A 165 5.28 -8.82 8.17
C ILE A 165 3.97 -9.11 7.44
N GLY A 166 3.38 -8.10 6.81
CA GLY A 166 2.11 -8.22 6.08
C GLY A 166 1.76 -6.94 5.33
N ILE A 167 0.57 -6.96 4.75
CA ILE A 167 -0.06 -5.85 4.05
C ILE A 167 -1.49 -5.68 4.57
N ASN A 168 -1.94 -4.43 4.67
CA ASN A 168 -3.26 -4.08 5.22
C ASN A 168 -4.32 -4.05 4.14
#